data_c75f5da5ab886670f46199ccc5bd896d
#
_entry.id   c75f5da5ab886670f46199ccc5bd896d
#
_cell.length_a   1.000
_cell.length_b   1.000
_cell.length_c   1.000
_cell.angle_alpha   90.00
_cell.angle_beta   90.00
_cell.angle_gamma   90.00
#
_symmetry.space_group_name_H-M   'P 1'
#
loop_
_entity.id
_entity.type
_entity.pdbx_description
1 polymer ?
#
loop_
_entity_poly.entity_id
_entity_poly.type
_entity_poly.pdbx_seq_one_letter_code
_entity_poly.pdbx_strand_id
1 'polypeptide(L)'
;MELTKNISQTKLIKIVFAIILGSIALTISAKIKIPFYPVPMTMQTFVVLFLGVSLGYKVGLASIGLYLFEGILGLPVFSNSPEKGIGLVYFTGPTMGYLIGFLSAGYLASKINSKDSFLMVLVKLTVATSTIYLLGLLWLGTLIGWDKPIIALGAKPFLLAEIFKVVLLALVTKQIIKIRSFI
;
A
#
# COMPACT_ATOMS: atom_id res chain seq x y z
N MET A 1 -12.88 -22.47 28.26
CA MET A 1 -12.11 -23.57 27.65
C MET A 1 -11.86 -23.17 26.18
N GLU A 2 -10.74 -22.53 25.94
CA GLU A 2 -10.37 -21.96 24.64
C GLU A 2 -10.05 -23.08 23.65
N LEU A 3 -10.87 -23.16 22.62
CA LEU A 3 -10.50 -23.90 21.41
C LEU A 3 -9.44 -23.07 20.67
N THR A 4 -8.20 -23.20 21.08
CA THR A 4 -7.06 -22.80 20.26
C THR A 4 -7.14 -23.61 18.98
N LYS A 5 -7.67 -22.98 17.93
CA LYS A 5 -7.76 -23.56 16.58
C LYS A 5 -6.32 -23.78 16.14
N ASN A 6 -5.84 -25.01 16.27
CA ASN A 6 -4.49 -25.41 15.85
C ASN A 6 -4.35 -25.08 14.36
N ILE A 7 -3.69 -23.97 14.06
CA ILE A 7 -3.32 -23.62 12.68
C ILE A 7 -2.34 -24.70 12.26
N SER A 8 -2.65 -25.47 11.23
CA SER A 8 -1.72 -26.51 10.77
C SER A 8 -0.38 -25.82 10.39
N GLN A 9 0.74 -26.47 10.69
CA GLN A 9 2.08 -25.94 10.38
C GLN A 9 2.19 -25.51 8.91
N THR A 10 1.59 -26.27 8.00
CA THR A 10 1.53 -25.94 6.57
C THR A 10 0.85 -24.59 6.29
N LYS A 11 -0.23 -24.29 7.02
CA LYS A 11 -0.93 -23.02 6.88
C LYS A 11 -0.10 -21.85 7.41
N LEU A 12 0.58 -22.02 8.53
CA LEU A 12 1.47 -20.99 9.08
C LEU A 12 2.61 -20.67 8.10
N ILE A 13 3.25 -21.68 7.52
CA ILE A 13 4.32 -21.50 6.53
C ILE A 13 3.81 -20.69 5.33
N LYS A 14 2.62 -21.00 4.79
CA LYS A 14 2.01 -20.28 3.67
C LYS A 14 1.79 -18.80 4.02
N ILE A 15 1.28 -18.52 5.22
CA ILE A 15 1.03 -17.14 5.69
C ILE A 15 2.33 -16.35 5.78
N VAL A 16 3.36 -16.92 6.44
CA VAL A 16 4.68 -16.26 6.58
C VAL A 16 5.30 -16.01 5.21
N PHE A 17 5.26 -16.99 4.32
CA PHE A 17 5.78 -16.84 2.96
C PHE A 17 5.04 -15.74 2.18
N ALA A 18 3.70 -15.68 2.28
CA ALA A 18 2.90 -14.64 1.65
C ALA A 18 3.22 -13.23 2.20
N ILE A 19 3.47 -13.11 3.51
CA ILE A 19 3.87 -11.83 4.13
C ILE A 19 5.21 -11.35 3.58
N ILE A 20 6.21 -12.24 3.52
CA ILE A 20 7.55 -11.91 2.99
C ILE A 20 7.47 -11.54 1.50
N LEU A 21 6.76 -12.34 0.69
CA LEU A 21 6.58 -12.02 -0.73
C LEU A 21 5.86 -10.68 -0.93
N GLY A 22 4.88 -10.37 -0.07
CA GLY A 22 4.18 -9.09 -0.11
C GLY A 22 5.10 -7.91 0.20
N SER A 23 5.99 -8.02 1.18
CA SER A 23 7.00 -6.99 1.48
C SER A 23 8.00 -6.83 0.34
N ILE A 24 8.49 -7.93 -0.23
CA ILE A 24 9.38 -7.90 -1.41
C ILE A 24 8.68 -7.22 -2.60
N ALA A 25 7.41 -7.54 -2.87
CA ALA A 25 6.65 -6.91 -3.95
C ALA A 25 6.50 -5.40 -3.75
N LEU A 26 6.28 -4.94 -2.50
CA LEU A 26 6.26 -3.51 -2.16
C LEU A 26 7.62 -2.87 -2.40
N THR A 27 8.70 -3.51 -2.00
CA THR A 27 10.07 -3.02 -2.21
C THR A 27 10.39 -2.88 -3.70
N ILE A 28 10.07 -3.89 -4.51
CA ILE A 28 10.26 -3.82 -5.97
C ILE A 28 9.41 -2.69 -6.56
N SER A 29 8.15 -2.59 -6.18
CA SER A 29 7.22 -1.56 -6.67
C SER A 29 7.63 -0.14 -6.27
N ALA A 30 8.35 0.02 -5.17
CA ALA A 30 8.94 1.29 -4.73
C ALA A 30 10.06 1.76 -5.67
N LYS A 31 10.77 0.84 -6.30
CA LYS A 31 11.86 1.16 -7.24
C LYS A 31 11.35 1.43 -8.67
N ILE A 32 10.14 1.00 -9.00
CA ILE A 32 9.44 1.36 -10.25
C ILE A 32 8.80 2.74 -10.03
N LYS A 33 9.54 3.79 -10.37
CA LYS A 33 9.16 5.18 -10.07
C LYS A 33 9.37 6.14 -11.24
N ILE A 34 8.50 7.17 -11.32
CA ILE A 34 8.72 8.38 -12.10
C ILE A 34 9.09 9.48 -11.09
N PRO A 35 10.25 10.12 -11.27
CA PRO A 35 10.78 11.06 -10.28
C PRO A 35 10.07 12.41 -10.37
N PHE A 36 8.98 12.59 -9.63
CA PHE A 36 8.38 13.88 -9.34
C PHE A 36 8.94 14.45 -8.02
N TYR A 37 8.92 15.75 -7.88
CA TYR A 37 9.30 16.43 -6.65
C TYR A 37 8.08 17.14 -6.04
N PRO A 38 7.88 17.11 -4.72
CA PRO A 38 8.70 16.47 -3.69
C PRO A 38 8.44 14.97 -3.50
N VAL A 39 7.37 14.43 -4.06
CA VAL A 39 6.93 13.04 -3.90
C VAL A 39 7.04 12.30 -5.24
N PRO A 40 7.72 11.15 -5.31
CA PRO A 40 7.79 10.37 -6.55
C PRO A 40 6.49 9.60 -6.80
N MET A 41 6.13 9.41 -8.06
CA MET A 41 5.09 8.46 -8.45
C MET A 41 5.67 7.05 -8.52
N THR A 42 5.04 6.10 -7.84
CA THR A 42 5.50 4.69 -7.79
C THR A 42 4.37 3.72 -8.11
N MET A 43 4.72 2.44 -8.32
CA MET A 43 3.73 1.36 -8.44
C MET A 43 3.23 0.86 -7.07
N GLN A 44 3.70 1.40 -5.95
CA GLN A 44 3.37 0.94 -4.60
C GLN A 44 1.88 0.99 -4.28
N THR A 45 1.16 2.05 -4.68
CA THR A 45 -0.28 2.18 -4.44
C THR A 45 -1.05 0.99 -5.03
N PHE A 46 -0.69 0.55 -6.24
CA PHE A 46 -1.27 -0.65 -6.86
C PHE A 46 -1.00 -1.91 -6.01
N VAL A 47 0.26 -2.11 -5.58
CA VAL A 47 0.64 -3.30 -4.80
C VAL A 47 -0.01 -3.29 -3.42
N VAL A 48 -0.12 -2.15 -2.75
CA VAL A 48 -0.84 -2.00 -1.47
C VAL A 48 -2.29 -2.47 -1.59
N LEU A 49 -3.00 -1.96 -2.59
CA LEU A 49 -4.39 -2.34 -2.85
C LEU A 49 -4.50 -3.82 -3.24
N PHE A 50 -3.59 -4.31 -4.09
CA PHE A 50 -3.51 -5.71 -4.49
C PHE A 50 -3.35 -6.64 -3.28
N LEU A 51 -2.43 -6.33 -2.35
CA LEU A 51 -2.22 -7.12 -1.13
C LEU A 51 -3.47 -7.12 -0.23
N GLY A 52 -4.15 -5.97 -0.09
CA GLY A 52 -5.41 -5.90 0.64
C GLY A 52 -6.48 -6.80 0.01
N VAL A 53 -6.68 -6.72 -1.31
CA VAL A 53 -7.66 -7.53 -2.05
C VAL A 53 -7.30 -9.01 -2.06
N SER A 54 -6.06 -9.37 -2.35
CA SER A 54 -5.64 -10.76 -2.56
C SER A 54 -5.38 -11.55 -1.29
N LEU A 55 -4.80 -10.92 -0.25
CA LEU A 55 -4.40 -11.59 0.99
C LEU A 55 -5.35 -11.30 2.17
N GLY A 56 -6.26 -10.32 2.00
CA GLY A 56 -7.16 -9.89 3.06
C GLY A 56 -6.47 -9.08 4.16
N TYR A 57 -7.24 -8.69 5.20
CA TYR A 57 -6.74 -7.70 6.16
C TYR A 57 -5.57 -8.22 7.03
N LYS A 58 -5.59 -9.49 7.48
CA LYS A 58 -4.54 -10.01 8.37
C LYS A 58 -3.19 -10.12 7.67
N VAL A 59 -3.15 -10.84 6.56
CA VAL A 59 -1.90 -11.11 5.83
C VAL A 59 -1.47 -9.90 5.02
N GLY A 60 -2.41 -9.22 4.36
CA GLY A 60 -2.11 -8.00 3.58
C GLY A 60 -1.55 -6.87 4.45
N LEU A 61 -2.16 -6.59 5.62
CA LEU A 61 -1.62 -5.59 6.55
C LEU A 61 -0.30 -6.02 7.17
N ALA A 62 -0.13 -7.31 7.46
CA ALA A 62 1.15 -7.81 7.96
C ALA A 62 2.28 -7.64 6.92
N SER A 63 1.98 -7.83 5.62
CA SER A 63 2.95 -7.57 4.54
C SER A 63 3.33 -6.09 4.46
N ILE A 64 2.33 -5.18 4.52
CA ILE A 64 2.58 -3.74 4.53
C ILE A 64 3.35 -3.32 5.80
N GLY A 65 2.96 -3.86 6.95
CA GLY A 65 3.62 -3.62 8.23
C GLY A 65 5.08 -4.09 8.22
N LEU A 66 5.35 -5.28 7.67
CA LEU A 66 6.72 -5.79 7.53
C LEU A 66 7.56 -4.87 6.65
N TYR A 67 7.03 -4.45 5.48
CA TYR A 67 7.71 -3.51 4.59
C TYR A 67 8.07 -2.19 5.29
N LEU A 68 7.14 -1.61 6.06
CA LEU A 68 7.41 -0.39 6.83
C LEU A 68 8.45 -0.63 7.93
N PHE A 69 8.36 -1.76 8.61
CA PHE A 69 9.30 -2.15 9.65
C PHE A 69 10.72 -2.37 9.12
N GLU A 70 10.87 -3.05 7.98
CA GLU A 70 12.14 -3.19 7.27
C GLU A 70 12.77 -1.83 6.97
N GLY A 71 11.96 -0.87 6.49
CA GLY A 71 12.43 0.49 6.25
C GLY A 71 12.82 1.24 7.52
N ILE A 72 12.11 1.06 8.64
CA ILE A 72 12.47 1.62 9.97
C ILE A 72 13.82 1.06 10.45
N LEU A 73 14.07 -0.23 10.21
CA LEU A 73 15.35 -0.87 10.56
C LEU A 73 16.52 -0.43 9.68
N GLY A 74 16.27 0.41 8.67
CA GLY A 74 17.33 0.96 7.82
C GLY A 74 17.56 0.20 6.52
N LEU A 75 16.73 -0.80 6.18
CA LEU A 75 16.80 -1.44 4.87
C LEU A 75 16.35 -0.44 3.79
N PRO A 76 17.03 -0.35 2.64
CA PRO A 76 16.73 0.64 1.59
C PRO A 76 15.52 0.23 0.74
N VAL A 77 14.39 -0.10 1.39
CA VAL A 77 13.17 -0.60 0.74
C VAL A 77 12.31 0.51 0.13
N PHE A 78 12.42 1.75 0.62
CA PHE A 78 11.60 2.87 0.14
C PHE A 78 12.08 3.44 -1.21
N SER A 79 11.22 4.20 -1.89
CA SER A 79 11.43 4.66 -3.27
C SER A 79 12.66 5.51 -3.47
N ASN A 80 13.02 6.38 -2.51
CA ASN A 80 14.17 7.27 -2.56
C ASN A 80 15.24 6.90 -1.53
N SER A 81 15.26 5.66 -1.06
CA SER A 81 16.34 5.17 -0.21
C SER A 81 17.38 4.41 -1.05
N PRO A 82 18.68 4.54 -0.74
CA PRO A 82 19.23 5.29 0.39
C PRO A 82 19.42 6.80 0.17
N GLU A 83 19.22 7.34 -1.03
CA GLU A 83 19.64 8.71 -1.44
C GLU A 83 19.02 9.81 -0.57
N LYS A 84 17.78 9.61 -0.09
CA LYS A 84 17.07 10.55 0.81
C LYS A 84 16.96 10.03 2.25
N GLY A 85 17.93 9.20 2.64
CA GLY A 85 18.00 8.61 3.98
C GLY A 85 17.46 7.20 4.08
N ILE A 86 17.77 6.57 5.21
CA ILE A 86 17.32 5.23 5.61
C ILE A 86 16.84 5.27 7.06
N GLY A 87 16.13 4.24 7.48
CA GLY A 87 15.63 4.13 8.85
C GLY A 87 14.60 5.23 9.17
N LEU A 88 14.58 5.65 10.42
CA LEU A 88 13.65 6.68 10.91
C LEU A 88 13.80 8.03 10.20
N VAL A 89 15.02 8.36 9.73
CA VAL A 89 15.27 9.61 9.00
C VAL A 89 14.42 9.70 7.72
N TYR A 90 14.14 8.59 7.05
CA TYR A 90 13.27 8.59 5.87
C TYR A 90 11.84 9.07 6.19
N PHE A 91 11.36 8.81 7.42
CA PHE A 91 10.01 9.20 7.85
C PHE A 91 9.88 10.69 8.18
N THR A 92 10.97 11.45 8.27
CA THR A 92 10.90 12.92 8.34
C THR A 92 10.70 13.57 6.96
N GLY A 93 10.77 12.79 5.87
CA GLY A 93 10.63 13.24 4.51
C GLY A 93 9.17 13.37 4.03
N PRO A 94 8.94 13.87 2.81
CA PRO A 94 7.62 14.22 2.28
C PRO A 94 6.71 13.02 2.02
N THR A 95 7.23 11.80 2.04
CA THR A 95 6.48 10.58 1.71
C THR A 95 5.86 9.88 2.94
N MET A 96 6.19 10.28 4.17
CA MET A 96 5.75 9.61 5.40
C MET A 96 4.23 9.45 5.47
N GLY A 97 3.46 10.52 5.23
CA GLY A 97 2.00 10.45 5.31
C GLY A 97 1.40 9.45 4.32
N TYR A 98 1.97 9.32 3.13
CA TYR A 98 1.56 8.32 2.13
C TYR A 98 1.87 6.90 2.61
N LEU A 99 3.03 6.68 3.24
CA LEU A 99 3.42 5.37 3.78
C LEU A 99 2.48 4.93 4.91
N ILE A 100 2.08 5.83 5.80
CA ILE A 100 1.06 5.55 6.82
C ILE A 100 -0.29 5.26 6.16
N GLY A 101 -0.63 6.00 5.10
CA GLY A 101 -1.82 5.79 4.29
C GLY A 101 -1.90 4.39 3.66
N PHE A 102 -0.79 3.71 3.45
CA PHE A 102 -0.79 2.33 2.94
C PHE A 102 -1.52 1.36 3.86
N LEU A 103 -1.40 1.52 5.18
CA LEU A 103 -2.10 0.67 6.15
C LEU A 103 -3.62 0.85 6.05
N SER A 104 -4.10 2.09 6.00
CA SER A 104 -5.54 2.38 5.85
C SER A 104 -6.07 1.88 4.51
N ALA A 105 -5.35 2.12 3.42
CA ALA A 105 -5.74 1.68 2.08
C ALA A 105 -5.77 0.16 1.94
N GLY A 106 -4.75 -0.54 2.46
CA GLY A 106 -4.70 -2.00 2.50
C GLY A 106 -5.86 -2.59 3.29
N TYR A 107 -6.20 -1.97 4.44
CA TYR A 107 -7.36 -2.38 5.23
C TYR A 107 -8.68 -2.18 4.46
N LEU A 108 -8.91 -1.01 3.87
CA LEU A 108 -10.13 -0.74 3.11
C LEU A 108 -10.25 -1.64 1.87
N ALA A 109 -9.17 -1.84 1.13
CA ALA A 109 -9.15 -2.75 -0.01
C ALA A 109 -9.46 -4.20 0.39
N SER A 110 -9.08 -4.60 1.60
CA SER A 110 -9.39 -5.94 2.14
C SER A 110 -10.90 -6.21 2.33
N LYS A 111 -11.73 -5.16 2.40
CA LYS A 111 -13.19 -5.27 2.53
C LYS A 111 -13.89 -5.55 1.20
N ILE A 112 -13.16 -5.64 0.10
CA ILE A 112 -13.70 -6.05 -1.19
C ILE A 112 -14.01 -7.55 -1.14
N ASN A 113 -15.20 -7.91 -1.66
CA ASN A 113 -15.70 -9.27 -1.69
C ASN A 113 -15.88 -9.76 -3.14
N SER A 114 -15.87 -11.09 -3.33
CA SER A 114 -16.10 -11.71 -4.64
C SER A 114 -17.48 -11.42 -5.23
N LYS A 115 -18.46 -11.09 -4.38
CA LYS A 115 -19.83 -10.73 -4.76
C LYS A 115 -20.00 -9.26 -5.17
N ASP A 116 -19.01 -8.41 -4.93
CA ASP A 116 -19.09 -7.00 -5.29
C ASP A 116 -19.19 -6.86 -6.82
N SER A 117 -20.07 -5.97 -7.28
CA SER A 117 -20.13 -5.57 -8.69
C SER A 117 -18.84 -4.81 -9.08
N PHE A 118 -18.53 -4.75 -10.37
CA PHE A 118 -17.39 -4.00 -10.87
C PHE A 118 -17.40 -2.54 -10.39
N LEU A 119 -18.55 -1.89 -10.44
CA LEU A 119 -18.69 -0.50 -9.97
C LEU A 119 -18.42 -0.39 -8.46
N MET A 120 -18.93 -1.34 -7.65
CA MET A 120 -18.67 -1.36 -6.21
C MET A 120 -17.18 -1.56 -5.90
N VAL A 121 -16.50 -2.41 -6.66
CA VAL A 121 -15.04 -2.60 -6.55
C VAL A 121 -14.30 -1.30 -6.88
N LEU A 122 -14.66 -0.62 -7.99
CA LEU A 122 -14.08 0.67 -8.34
C LEU A 122 -14.24 1.71 -7.22
N VAL A 123 -15.45 1.85 -6.69
CA VAL A 123 -15.72 2.79 -5.58
C VAL A 123 -14.87 2.45 -4.37
N LYS A 124 -14.85 1.19 -3.94
CA LYS A 124 -14.06 0.75 -2.77
C LYS A 124 -12.56 0.99 -2.96
N LEU A 125 -12.02 0.69 -4.15
CA LEU A 125 -10.61 0.94 -4.46
C LEU A 125 -10.30 2.44 -4.51
N THR A 126 -11.18 3.25 -5.09
CA THR A 126 -11.02 4.72 -5.11
C THR A 126 -11.02 5.29 -3.69
N VAL A 127 -11.97 4.86 -2.84
CA VAL A 127 -12.00 5.28 -1.42
C VAL A 127 -10.72 4.84 -0.70
N ALA A 128 -10.26 3.61 -0.92
CA ALA A 128 -9.02 3.13 -0.32
C ALA A 128 -7.81 3.98 -0.78
N THR A 129 -7.69 4.26 -2.07
CA THR A 129 -6.62 5.11 -2.63
C THR A 129 -6.68 6.52 -2.06
N SER A 130 -7.87 7.09 -1.93
CA SER A 130 -8.06 8.46 -1.39
C SER A 130 -7.50 8.61 0.03
N THR A 131 -7.50 7.56 0.86
CA THR A 131 -6.91 7.63 2.20
C THR A 131 -5.39 7.79 2.17
N ILE A 132 -4.71 7.23 1.16
CA ILE A 132 -3.26 7.44 0.96
C ILE A 132 -2.98 8.93 0.70
N TYR A 133 -3.76 9.52 -0.21
CA TYR A 133 -3.58 10.93 -0.57
C TYR A 133 -4.02 11.87 0.55
N LEU A 134 -5.10 11.55 1.27
CA LEU A 134 -5.54 12.35 2.42
C LEU A 134 -4.41 12.48 3.45
N LEU A 135 -3.87 11.35 3.91
CA LEU A 135 -2.79 11.35 4.92
C LEU A 135 -1.48 11.92 4.33
N GLY A 136 -1.20 11.63 3.06
CA GLY A 136 -0.02 12.15 2.37
C GLY A 136 -0.03 13.67 2.22
N LEU A 137 -1.15 14.26 1.80
CA LEU A 137 -1.30 15.70 1.63
C LEU A 137 -1.31 16.45 2.97
N LEU A 138 -1.98 15.88 3.99
CA LEU A 138 -1.94 16.44 5.34
C LEU A 138 -0.51 16.50 5.85
N TRP A 139 0.25 15.42 5.74
CA TRP A 139 1.66 15.40 6.13
C TRP A 139 2.50 16.39 5.30
N LEU A 140 2.33 16.39 3.98
CA LEU A 140 3.08 17.26 3.10
C LEU A 140 2.84 18.73 3.43
N GLY A 141 1.57 19.12 3.68
CA GLY A 141 1.21 20.48 4.07
C GLY A 141 1.83 20.92 5.39
N THR A 142 1.91 20.02 6.39
CA THR A 142 2.59 20.32 7.65
C THR A 142 4.12 20.41 7.49
N LEU A 143 4.68 19.68 6.54
CA LEU A 143 6.12 19.63 6.31
C LEU A 143 6.65 20.84 5.52
N ILE A 144 5.98 21.23 4.43
CA ILE A 144 6.49 22.27 3.51
C ILE A 144 5.73 23.60 3.61
N GLY A 145 4.68 23.67 4.45
CA GLY A 145 3.82 24.83 4.65
C GLY A 145 2.56 24.82 3.79
N TRP A 146 1.46 25.26 4.39
CA TRP A 146 0.14 25.33 3.74
C TRP A 146 -0.02 26.49 2.75
N ASP A 147 0.94 27.39 2.70
CA ASP A 147 1.07 28.46 1.70
C ASP A 147 1.47 27.91 0.31
N LYS A 148 1.98 26.70 0.25
CA LYS A 148 2.35 26.01 -0.99
C LYS A 148 1.15 25.33 -1.66
N PRO A 149 1.17 25.11 -2.97
CA PRO A 149 0.10 24.43 -3.71
C PRO A 149 0.15 22.90 -3.46
N ILE A 150 -0.18 22.46 -2.25
CA ILE A 150 0.00 21.08 -1.76
C ILE A 150 -0.65 20.04 -2.67
N ILE A 151 -1.89 20.29 -3.13
CA ILE A 151 -2.61 19.38 -4.04
C ILE A 151 -1.89 19.27 -5.39
N ALA A 152 -1.40 20.37 -5.91
CA ALA A 152 -0.67 20.39 -7.19
C ALA A 152 0.66 19.65 -7.10
N LEU A 153 1.31 19.66 -5.94
CA LEU A 153 2.60 18.99 -5.71
C LEU A 153 2.45 17.52 -5.30
N GLY A 154 1.43 17.18 -4.49
CA GLY A 154 1.32 15.87 -3.86
C GLY A 154 0.21 14.97 -4.41
N ALA A 155 -0.69 15.44 -5.28
CA ALA A 155 -1.76 14.63 -5.84
C ALA A 155 -1.94 14.78 -7.34
N LYS A 156 -2.06 16.01 -7.87
CA LYS A 156 -2.44 16.27 -9.25
C LYS A 156 -1.61 15.52 -10.30
N PRO A 157 -0.26 15.40 -10.20
CA PRO A 157 0.56 14.69 -11.18
C PRO A 157 0.26 13.17 -11.22
N PHE A 158 -0.32 12.63 -10.15
CA PHE A 158 -0.50 11.19 -10.00
C PHE A 158 -1.90 10.71 -10.41
N LEU A 159 -2.90 11.62 -10.48
CA LEU A 159 -4.31 11.26 -10.65
C LEU A 159 -4.56 10.32 -11.83
N LEU A 160 -3.99 10.63 -12.99
CA LEU A 160 -4.19 9.82 -14.20
C LEU A 160 -3.64 8.39 -14.00
N ALA A 161 -2.46 8.27 -13.41
CA ALA A 161 -1.85 6.98 -13.14
C ALA A 161 -2.64 6.19 -12.09
N GLU A 162 -3.18 6.87 -11.07
CA GLU A 162 -4.00 6.21 -10.04
C GLU A 162 -5.33 5.71 -10.62
N ILE A 163 -5.99 6.48 -11.49
CA ILE A 163 -7.20 6.02 -12.20
C ILE A 163 -6.87 4.73 -12.98
N PHE A 164 -5.77 4.72 -13.73
CA PHE A 164 -5.35 3.54 -14.48
C PHE A 164 -5.10 2.33 -13.57
N LYS A 165 -4.37 2.50 -12.46
CA LYS A 165 -4.08 1.44 -11.49
C LYS A 165 -5.34 0.89 -10.84
N VAL A 166 -6.27 1.77 -10.43
CA VAL A 166 -7.54 1.38 -9.83
C VAL A 166 -8.41 0.59 -10.82
N VAL A 167 -8.52 1.05 -12.07
CA VAL A 167 -9.28 0.35 -13.10
C VAL A 167 -8.64 -1.01 -13.41
N LEU A 168 -7.33 -1.06 -13.59
CA LEU A 168 -6.59 -2.30 -13.85
C LEU A 168 -6.82 -3.32 -12.72
N LEU A 169 -6.71 -2.87 -11.47
CA LEU A 169 -6.93 -3.75 -10.32
C LEU A 169 -8.39 -4.21 -10.24
N ALA A 170 -9.35 -3.33 -10.51
CA ALA A 170 -10.77 -3.68 -10.51
C ALA A 170 -11.08 -4.77 -11.54
N LEU A 171 -10.49 -4.73 -12.74
CA LEU A 171 -10.67 -5.72 -13.79
C LEU A 171 -10.20 -7.12 -13.35
N VAL A 172 -9.10 -7.21 -12.60
CA VAL A 172 -8.51 -8.49 -12.17
C VAL A 172 -8.96 -8.92 -10.78
N THR A 173 -9.76 -8.12 -10.07
CA THR A 173 -10.17 -8.37 -8.68
C THR A 173 -10.82 -9.73 -8.48
N LYS A 174 -11.72 -10.16 -9.39
CA LYS A 174 -12.41 -11.45 -9.28
C LYS A 174 -11.45 -12.66 -9.33
N GLN A 175 -10.33 -12.52 -10.03
CA GLN A 175 -9.29 -13.54 -10.12
C GLN A 175 -8.40 -13.53 -8.88
N ILE A 176 -7.89 -12.36 -8.50
CA ILE A 176 -6.91 -12.26 -7.41
C ILE A 176 -7.51 -12.51 -6.03
N ILE A 177 -8.78 -12.20 -5.82
CA ILE A 177 -9.45 -12.44 -4.52
C ILE A 177 -9.50 -13.94 -4.16
N LYS A 178 -9.44 -14.84 -5.16
CA LYS A 178 -9.37 -16.28 -4.94
C LYS A 178 -8.09 -16.71 -4.22
N ILE A 179 -7.03 -15.91 -4.25
CA ILE A 179 -5.77 -16.18 -3.55
C ILE A 179 -6.01 -16.31 -2.04
N ARG A 180 -7.01 -15.61 -1.48
CA ARG A 180 -7.37 -15.72 -0.05
C ARG A 180 -7.70 -17.15 0.38
N SER A 181 -8.22 -17.98 -0.51
CA SER A 181 -8.60 -19.35 -0.18
C SER A 181 -7.40 -20.31 -0.10
N PHE A 182 -6.22 -19.91 -0.59
CA PHE A 182 -5.00 -20.70 -0.53
C PHE A 182 -4.17 -20.45 0.73
N ILE A 183 -4.48 -19.38 1.47
CA ILE A 183 -3.80 -18.93 2.68
C ILE A 183 -4.71 -19.16 3.90
#